data_bafe9c7e7dfb9b30eb61a77c0a97b66f
#
_entry.id   bafe9c7e7dfb9b30eb61a77c0a97b66f
#
_cell.length_a   1.000
_cell.length_b   1.000
_cell.length_c   1.000
_cell.angle_alpha   90.00
_cell.angle_beta   90.00
_cell.angle_gamma   90.00
#
_symmetry.space_group_name_H-M   'P 1'
#
loop_
_entity.id
_entity.type
_entity.pdbx_description
1 polymer ?
#
loop_
_entity_poly.entity_id
_entity_poly.type
_entity_poly.pdbx_seq_one_letter_code
_entity_poly.pdbx_strand_id
1 'polypeptide(L)'
;MTPSTYGWKLMRDAALSLALKHKFAGELANPRQFTPYKYSESTAIIKDTNENFLGGPKPGELLPEIKLDACYLTDLLGQGFTILCFNKDTSKKLDEIIPDGISVVLIDLLSRASKLLNVENKSAYIVRPDGYIAARWKNITPEKIIKEFYKLIFKKEMSHDRK
;
A
#
# COMPACT_ATOMS: atom_id res chain seq x y z
N MET A 1 -0.12 -25.68 14.67
CA MET A 1 -0.08 -26.32 16.00
C MET A 1 -0.92 -27.58 15.97
N THR A 2 -0.29 -28.73 16.20
CA THR A 2 -0.99 -30.02 16.26
C THR A 2 -1.34 -30.27 17.72
N PRO A 3 -2.63 -30.46 18.07
CA PRO A 3 -3.05 -30.68 19.45
C PRO A 3 -2.46 -32.00 19.97
N SER A 4 -1.90 -31.99 21.17
CA SER A 4 -1.20 -33.13 21.78
C SER A 4 -2.14 -34.19 22.37
N THR A 5 -3.41 -33.86 22.61
CA THR A 5 -4.39 -34.77 23.20
C THR A 5 -5.65 -34.90 22.38
N TYR A 6 -6.37 -36.01 22.53
CA TYR A 6 -7.64 -36.27 21.84
C TYR A 6 -8.69 -35.20 22.12
N GLY A 7 -8.81 -34.73 23.36
CA GLY A 7 -9.77 -33.69 23.76
C GLY A 7 -9.50 -32.36 23.03
N TRP A 8 -8.26 -31.92 22.94
CA TRP A 8 -7.87 -30.72 22.21
C TRP A 8 -8.14 -30.84 20.70
N LYS A 9 -7.94 -32.04 20.14
CA LYS A 9 -8.26 -32.29 18.73
C LYS A 9 -9.75 -32.14 18.48
N LEU A 10 -10.59 -32.72 19.36
CA LEU A 10 -12.03 -32.64 19.26
C LEU A 10 -12.53 -31.19 19.39
N MET A 11 -12.00 -30.42 20.35
CA MET A 11 -12.32 -29.00 20.51
C MET A 11 -11.93 -28.18 19.28
N ARG A 12 -10.74 -28.41 18.74
CA ARG A 12 -10.31 -27.71 17.51
C ARG A 12 -11.24 -28.00 16.35
N ASP A 13 -11.56 -29.27 16.13
CA ASP A 13 -12.39 -29.71 14.99
C ASP A 13 -13.85 -29.18 15.12
N ALA A 14 -14.37 -29.14 16.35
CA ALA A 14 -15.66 -28.51 16.65
C ALA A 14 -15.63 -26.99 16.40
N ALA A 15 -14.60 -26.28 16.87
CA ALA A 15 -14.45 -24.83 16.66
C ALA A 15 -14.31 -24.49 15.17
N LEU A 16 -13.54 -25.27 14.41
CA LEU A 16 -13.40 -25.07 12.96
C LEU A 16 -14.72 -25.35 12.23
N SER A 17 -15.45 -26.41 12.61
CA SER A 17 -16.77 -26.71 12.03
C SER A 17 -17.76 -25.59 12.29
N LEU A 18 -17.74 -25.01 13.49
CA LEU A 18 -18.59 -23.88 13.87
C LEU A 18 -18.21 -22.61 13.09
N ALA A 19 -16.91 -22.36 12.92
CA ALA A 19 -16.38 -21.23 12.18
C ALA A 19 -16.79 -21.27 10.69
N LEU A 20 -16.89 -22.43 10.09
CA LEU A 20 -17.35 -22.59 8.71
C LEU A 20 -18.85 -22.34 8.55
N LYS A 21 -19.65 -22.60 9.60
CA LYS A 21 -21.11 -22.46 9.53
C LYS A 21 -21.62 -21.09 9.99
N HIS A 22 -20.88 -20.41 10.87
CA HIS A 22 -21.32 -19.18 11.50
C HIS A 22 -20.25 -18.09 11.41
N LYS A 23 -20.64 -16.95 10.82
CA LYS A 23 -19.74 -15.80 10.60
C LYS A 23 -19.06 -15.32 11.90
N PHE A 24 -19.82 -15.22 13.01
CA PHE A 24 -19.28 -14.78 14.30
C PHE A 24 -18.18 -15.73 14.83
N ALA A 25 -18.36 -17.04 14.63
CA ALA A 25 -17.38 -18.04 15.05
C ALA A 25 -16.15 -18.03 14.14
N GLY A 26 -16.32 -17.74 12.84
CA GLY A 26 -15.23 -17.53 11.90
C GLY A 26 -14.37 -16.31 12.27
N GLU A 27 -15.00 -15.23 12.72
CA GLU A 27 -14.30 -14.03 13.20
C GLU A 27 -13.50 -14.28 14.48
N LEU A 28 -13.99 -15.16 15.37
CA LEU A 28 -13.26 -15.59 16.58
C LEU A 28 -12.14 -16.58 16.27
N ALA A 29 -12.35 -17.48 15.32
CA ALA A 29 -11.35 -18.49 14.93
C ALA A 29 -10.24 -17.91 14.04
N ASN A 30 -10.48 -16.79 13.37
CA ASN A 30 -9.50 -16.09 12.56
C ASN A 30 -9.07 -14.80 13.30
N PRO A 31 -8.07 -14.89 14.20
CA PRO A 31 -7.56 -13.71 14.87
C PRO A 31 -7.06 -12.75 13.78
N ARG A 32 -7.55 -11.52 13.78
CA ARG A 32 -7.22 -10.43 12.83
C ARG A 32 -5.74 -10.04 12.85
N GLN A 33 -4.87 -10.84 13.44
CA GLN A 33 -3.42 -10.65 13.53
C GLN A 33 -2.73 -10.56 12.16
N PHE A 34 -3.37 -11.11 11.11
CA PHE A 34 -2.84 -11.07 9.74
C PHE A 34 -3.51 -10.03 8.83
N THR A 35 -4.45 -9.24 9.34
CA THR A 35 -5.01 -8.13 8.56
C THR A 35 -4.17 -6.89 8.83
N PRO A 36 -3.48 -6.35 7.81
CA PRO A 36 -2.68 -5.13 7.97
C PRO A 36 -3.54 -4.00 8.54
N TYR A 37 -3.00 -3.28 9.50
CA TYR A 37 -3.67 -2.11 10.06
C TYR A 37 -3.78 -1.02 8.99
N LYS A 38 -4.92 -0.30 8.98
CA LYS A 38 -5.15 0.80 8.04
C LYS A 38 -4.89 2.13 8.76
N TYR A 39 -3.95 2.90 8.26
CA TYR A 39 -3.55 4.20 8.82
C TYR A 39 -4.31 5.38 8.16
N SER A 40 -5.61 5.28 7.97
CA SER A 40 -6.44 6.28 7.26
C SER A 40 -6.41 7.69 7.88
N GLU A 41 -6.08 7.81 9.16
CA GLU A 41 -6.01 9.07 9.90
C GLU A 41 -4.57 9.54 10.17
N SER A 42 -3.57 8.87 9.61
CA SER A 42 -2.16 9.23 9.79
C SER A 42 -1.84 10.59 9.16
N THR A 43 -1.00 11.39 9.82
CA THR A 43 -0.43 12.61 9.23
C THR A 43 0.59 12.32 8.14
N ALA A 44 1.11 11.09 8.09
CA ALA A 44 2.10 10.63 7.11
C ALA A 44 1.46 10.08 5.81
N ILE A 45 0.22 10.47 5.53
CA ILE A 45 -0.47 10.17 4.27
C ILE A 45 -1.13 11.44 3.70
N ILE A 46 -1.30 11.47 2.39
CA ILE A 46 -2.15 12.44 1.71
C ILE A 46 -3.51 11.76 1.50
N LYS A 47 -4.56 12.32 2.12
CA LYS A 47 -5.92 11.79 1.97
C LYS A 47 -6.31 11.76 0.50
N ASP A 48 -6.94 10.68 0.09
CA ASP A 48 -7.43 10.50 -1.27
C ASP A 48 -8.60 11.46 -1.53
N THR A 49 -8.35 12.49 -2.34
CA THR A 49 -9.36 13.46 -2.77
C THR A 49 -9.96 13.10 -4.13
N ASN A 50 -9.44 12.05 -4.79
CA ASN A 50 -9.90 11.61 -6.10
C ASN A 50 -11.05 10.62 -5.97
N GLU A 51 -12.28 11.12 -5.99
CA GLU A 51 -13.50 10.30 -6.09
C GLU A 51 -13.49 9.35 -7.29
N ASN A 52 -12.70 9.66 -8.33
CA ASN A 52 -12.57 8.88 -9.56
C ASN A 52 -11.55 7.74 -9.48
N PHE A 53 -10.79 7.60 -8.38
CA PHE A 53 -9.85 6.49 -8.22
C PHE A 53 -10.55 5.30 -7.55
N LEU A 54 -11.40 4.62 -8.33
CA LEU A 54 -12.12 3.43 -7.87
C LEU A 54 -11.17 2.21 -7.87
N GLY A 55 -11.19 1.42 -6.81
CA GLY A 55 -10.34 0.21 -6.68
C GLY A 55 -8.88 0.52 -6.30
N GLY A 56 -8.05 -0.53 -6.24
CA GLY A 56 -6.67 -0.45 -5.77
C GLY A 56 -6.52 -0.08 -4.28
N PRO A 57 -5.33 -0.23 -3.69
CA PRO A 57 -5.09 0.10 -2.29
C PRO A 57 -5.13 1.62 -2.08
N LYS A 58 -5.74 2.05 -0.97
CA LYS A 58 -5.91 3.45 -0.60
C LYS A 58 -4.71 3.96 0.23
N PRO A 59 -4.51 5.30 0.31
CA PRO A 59 -3.56 5.86 1.27
C PRO A 59 -3.84 5.36 2.70
N GLY A 60 -2.77 4.92 3.39
CA GLY A 60 -2.85 4.28 4.69
C GLY A 60 -3.08 2.76 4.65
N GLU A 61 -3.26 2.15 3.49
CA GLU A 61 -3.26 0.70 3.30
C GLU A 61 -1.89 0.19 2.88
N LEU A 62 -1.59 -1.06 3.21
CA LEU A 62 -0.36 -1.72 2.78
C LEU A 62 -0.38 -1.97 1.27
N LEU A 63 0.77 -1.75 0.61
CA LEU A 63 0.93 -2.15 -0.78
C LEU A 63 0.79 -3.67 -0.89
N PRO A 64 -0.10 -4.20 -1.73
CA PRO A 64 -0.25 -5.63 -1.89
C PRO A 64 1.01 -6.25 -2.52
N GLU A 65 1.38 -7.42 -2.05
CA GLU A 65 2.45 -8.19 -2.65
C GLU A 65 1.97 -8.79 -3.97
N ILE A 66 2.48 -8.26 -5.07
CA ILE A 66 2.08 -8.66 -6.43
C ILE A 66 3.28 -9.26 -7.12
N LYS A 67 3.13 -10.49 -7.60
CA LYS A 67 4.17 -11.14 -8.40
C LYS A 67 4.23 -10.50 -9.79
N LEU A 68 5.39 -10.01 -10.14
CA LEU A 68 5.80 -9.60 -11.48
C LEU A 68 6.51 -10.77 -12.16
N ASP A 69 6.99 -10.58 -13.38
CA ASP A 69 7.62 -11.69 -14.15
C ASP A 69 8.86 -12.27 -13.44
N ALA A 70 9.74 -11.42 -12.93
CA ALA A 70 11.01 -11.83 -12.33
C ALA A 70 11.10 -11.65 -10.79
N CYS A 71 10.24 -10.84 -10.17
CA CYS A 71 10.30 -10.46 -8.76
C CYS A 71 8.91 -10.13 -8.21
N TYR A 72 8.81 -9.78 -6.95
CA TYR A 72 7.61 -9.18 -6.38
C TYR A 72 7.67 -7.65 -6.45
N LEU A 73 6.51 -7.01 -6.49
CA LEU A 73 6.41 -5.56 -6.49
C LEU A 73 7.09 -4.94 -5.25
N THR A 74 7.00 -5.60 -4.12
CA THR A 74 7.64 -5.21 -2.86
C THR A 74 9.16 -5.27 -2.92
N ASP A 75 9.75 -6.14 -3.74
CA ASP A 75 11.21 -6.23 -3.92
C ASP A 75 11.80 -5.02 -4.64
N LEU A 76 10.96 -4.26 -5.35
CA LEU A 76 11.36 -3.03 -6.05
C LEU A 76 11.35 -1.79 -5.15
N LEU A 77 10.82 -1.91 -3.92
CA LEU A 77 10.81 -0.79 -2.99
C LEU A 77 12.21 -0.51 -2.46
N GLY A 78 12.60 0.77 -2.47
CA GLY A 78 13.86 1.23 -1.87
C GLY A 78 13.77 1.31 -0.34
N GLN A 79 14.90 1.65 0.29
CA GLN A 79 14.97 1.92 1.74
C GLN A 79 14.24 3.22 2.13
N GLY A 80 14.04 4.15 1.18
CA GLY A 80 13.31 5.39 1.33
C GLY A 80 11.89 5.31 0.78
N PHE A 81 11.31 6.48 0.53
CA PHE A 81 10.06 6.54 -0.21
C PHE A 81 10.26 6.06 -1.66
N THR A 82 9.26 5.40 -2.19
CA THR A 82 9.27 4.92 -3.57
C THR A 82 8.08 5.49 -4.33
N ILE A 83 8.35 6.08 -5.48
CA ILE A 83 7.31 6.55 -6.41
C ILE A 83 7.11 5.49 -7.49
N LEU A 84 5.93 4.89 -7.52
CA LEU A 84 5.53 4.00 -8.61
C LEU A 84 4.89 4.84 -9.71
N CYS A 85 5.40 4.74 -10.93
CA CYS A 85 4.85 5.39 -12.11
C CYS A 85 4.62 4.37 -13.24
N PHE A 86 3.73 4.71 -14.17
CA PHE A 86 3.22 3.80 -15.18
C PHE A 86 3.44 4.34 -16.61
N ASN A 87 4.27 5.37 -16.72
CA ASN A 87 4.63 6.03 -17.99
C ASN A 87 6.13 6.36 -18.00
N LYS A 88 6.80 6.01 -19.12
CA LYS A 88 8.24 6.23 -19.30
C LYS A 88 8.63 7.71 -19.26
N ASP A 89 7.81 8.59 -19.83
CA ASP A 89 8.13 10.02 -19.85
C ASP A 89 8.00 10.63 -18.45
N THR A 90 7.00 10.17 -17.67
CA THR A 90 6.85 10.54 -16.26
C THR A 90 8.02 10.06 -15.43
N SER A 91 8.47 8.81 -15.62
CA SER A 91 9.63 8.26 -14.91
C SER A 91 10.89 9.06 -15.17
N LYS A 92 11.24 9.31 -16.44
CA LYS A 92 12.42 10.08 -16.82
C LYS A 92 12.43 11.48 -16.21
N LYS A 93 11.30 12.21 -16.30
CA LYS A 93 11.17 13.54 -15.69
C LYS A 93 11.28 13.51 -14.17
N LEU A 94 10.74 12.47 -13.52
CA LEU A 94 10.88 12.29 -12.08
C LEU A 94 12.34 12.04 -11.69
N ASP A 95 13.07 11.20 -12.43
CA ASP A 95 14.49 10.91 -12.19
C ASP A 95 15.38 12.18 -12.27
N GLU A 96 14.98 13.19 -13.07
CA GLU A 96 15.69 14.46 -13.19
C GLU A 96 15.44 15.43 -12.04
N ILE A 97 14.28 15.36 -11.39
CA ILE A 97 13.82 16.37 -10.41
C ILE A 97 13.69 15.83 -8.99
N ILE A 98 13.86 14.51 -8.82
CA ILE A 98 13.64 13.84 -7.53
C ILE A 98 14.81 14.11 -6.57
N PRO A 99 14.54 14.39 -5.29
CA PRO A 99 15.59 14.50 -4.28
C PRO A 99 16.26 13.14 -3.98
N ASP A 100 17.49 13.20 -3.47
CA ASP A 100 18.20 12.02 -3.00
C ASP A 100 17.41 11.25 -1.94
N GLY A 101 17.52 9.92 -1.96
CA GLY A 101 16.87 9.03 -1.01
C GLY A 101 15.44 8.61 -1.38
N ILE A 102 14.95 9.03 -2.54
CA ILE A 102 13.67 8.59 -3.11
C ILE A 102 13.93 7.73 -4.35
N SER A 103 13.25 6.62 -4.47
CA SER A 103 13.35 5.75 -5.63
C SER A 103 12.16 5.95 -6.58
N VAL A 104 12.41 5.92 -7.88
CA VAL A 104 11.37 5.88 -8.91
C VAL A 104 11.34 4.49 -9.53
N VAL A 105 10.18 3.88 -9.57
CA VAL A 105 9.97 2.56 -10.15
C VAL A 105 8.95 2.68 -11.28
N LEU A 106 9.38 2.36 -12.48
CA LEU A 106 8.52 2.26 -13.64
C LEU A 106 7.90 0.87 -13.71
N ILE A 107 6.58 0.80 -13.72
CA ILE A 107 5.80 -0.45 -13.87
C ILE A 107 5.09 -0.43 -15.21
N ASP A 108 5.15 -1.55 -15.91
CA ASP A 108 4.44 -1.70 -17.19
C ASP A 108 2.92 -1.60 -16.96
N LEU A 109 2.27 -0.74 -17.74
CA LEU A 109 0.83 -0.52 -17.67
C LEU A 109 0.02 -1.78 -18.00
N LEU A 110 0.54 -2.69 -18.80
CA LEU A 110 -0.09 -3.95 -19.16
C LEU A 110 0.11 -5.05 -18.11
N SER A 111 0.96 -4.81 -17.10
CA SER A 111 1.29 -5.76 -16.07
C SER A 111 0.08 -6.12 -15.19
N ARG A 112 0.18 -7.26 -14.51
CA ARG A 112 -0.80 -7.66 -13.49
C ARG A 112 -0.86 -6.63 -12.34
N ALA A 113 0.27 -6.03 -11.99
CA ALA A 113 0.33 -5.01 -10.96
C ALA A 113 -0.53 -3.79 -11.31
N SER A 114 -0.41 -3.29 -12.54
CA SER A 114 -1.19 -2.14 -13.01
C SER A 114 -2.69 -2.39 -12.97
N LYS A 115 -3.12 -3.61 -13.30
CA LYS A 115 -4.54 -4.01 -13.20
C LYS A 115 -5.04 -4.05 -11.76
N LEU A 116 -4.26 -4.63 -10.84
CA LEU A 116 -4.63 -4.74 -9.42
C LEU A 116 -4.60 -3.39 -8.70
N LEU A 117 -3.67 -2.51 -9.07
CA LEU A 117 -3.56 -1.15 -8.56
C LEU A 117 -4.59 -0.21 -9.20
N ASN A 118 -5.30 -0.67 -10.25
CA ASN A 118 -6.31 0.09 -11.00
C ASN A 118 -5.79 1.43 -11.56
N VAL A 119 -4.63 1.38 -12.19
CA VAL A 119 -3.90 2.55 -12.70
C VAL A 119 -4.10 2.81 -14.18
N GLU A 120 -3.85 4.03 -14.58
CA GLU A 120 -3.81 4.52 -15.94
C GLU A 120 -2.41 5.12 -16.24
N ASN A 121 -2.19 5.53 -17.48
CA ASN A 121 -0.90 6.02 -17.97
C ASN A 121 -0.30 7.17 -17.12
N LYS A 122 -1.13 8.07 -16.58
CA LYS A 122 -0.69 9.20 -15.77
C LYS A 122 -0.92 9.00 -14.28
N SER A 123 -1.14 7.76 -13.84
CA SER A 123 -1.28 7.44 -12.44
C SER A 123 0.08 7.42 -11.74
N ALA A 124 0.07 7.68 -10.44
CA ALA A 124 1.23 7.53 -9.58
C ALA A 124 0.81 7.10 -8.17
N TYR A 125 1.69 6.34 -7.52
CA TYR A 125 1.61 5.98 -6.11
C TYR A 125 2.88 6.45 -5.41
N ILE A 126 2.77 6.95 -4.20
CA ILE A 126 3.89 7.12 -3.28
C ILE A 126 3.77 6.06 -2.21
N VAL A 127 4.81 5.24 -2.09
CA VAL A 127 4.92 4.18 -1.09
C VAL A 127 5.97 4.58 -0.06
N ARG A 128 5.63 4.40 1.22
CA ARG A 128 6.51 4.66 2.36
C ARG A 128 7.53 3.52 2.52
N PRO A 129 8.65 3.77 3.26
CA PRO A 129 9.65 2.73 3.55
C PRO A 129 9.09 1.49 4.26
N ASP A 130 7.99 1.63 5.00
CA ASP A 130 7.29 0.54 5.69
C ASP A 130 6.27 -0.20 4.80
N GLY A 131 6.24 0.10 3.50
CA GLY A 131 5.37 -0.54 2.51
C GLY A 131 3.93 -0.01 2.45
N TYR A 132 3.58 1.00 3.26
CA TYR A 132 2.26 1.61 3.22
C TYR A 132 2.14 2.68 2.13
N ILE A 133 0.96 2.80 1.54
CA ILE A 133 0.66 3.84 0.56
C ILE A 133 0.56 5.19 1.27
N ALA A 134 1.43 6.13 0.90
CA ALA A 134 1.37 7.50 1.39
C ALA A 134 0.38 8.36 0.59
N ALA A 135 0.33 8.16 -0.72
CA ALA A 135 -0.53 8.90 -1.62
C ALA A 135 -0.76 8.13 -2.92
N ARG A 136 -1.84 8.46 -3.63
CA ARG A 136 -2.12 7.95 -4.97
C ARG A 136 -2.88 8.97 -5.81
N TRP A 137 -2.66 8.95 -7.11
CA TRP A 137 -3.36 9.81 -8.07
C TRP A 137 -3.60 9.05 -9.37
N LYS A 138 -4.76 9.26 -9.96
CA LYS A 138 -5.12 8.67 -11.26
C LYS A 138 -4.54 9.46 -12.44
N ASN A 139 -4.46 10.79 -12.27
CA ASN A 139 -3.89 11.70 -13.26
C ASN A 139 -3.11 12.79 -12.53
N ILE A 140 -1.78 12.78 -12.67
CA ILE A 140 -0.90 13.74 -12.01
C ILE A 140 0.35 14.02 -12.87
N THR A 141 0.90 15.23 -12.76
CA THR A 141 2.16 15.58 -13.40
C THR A 141 3.38 15.37 -12.48
N PRO A 142 4.58 15.13 -13.01
CA PRO A 142 5.79 14.94 -12.21
C PRO A 142 6.04 16.06 -11.19
N GLU A 143 5.90 17.30 -11.61
CA GLU A 143 6.11 18.48 -10.76
C GLU A 143 5.13 18.53 -9.58
N LYS A 144 3.88 18.12 -9.84
CA LYS A 144 2.85 18.05 -8.80
C LYS A 144 3.10 16.90 -7.83
N ILE A 145 3.62 15.75 -8.30
CA ILE A 145 4.04 14.63 -7.43
C ILE A 145 5.07 15.11 -6.42
N ILE A 146 6.12 15.80 -6.88
CA ILE A 146 7.19 16.32 -6.02
C ILE A 146 6.65 17.36 -5.04
N LYS A 147 5.80 18.28 -5.50
CA LYS A 147 5.16 19.28 -4.63
C LYS A 147 4.34 18.64 -3.51
N GLU A 148 3.53 17.62 -3.84
CA GLU A 148 2.72 16.92 -2.85
C GLU A 148 3.60 16.07 -1.91
N PHE A 149 4.70 15.49 -2.42
CA PHE A 149 5.68 14.78 -1.61
C PHE A 149 6.34 15.70 -0.57
N TYR A 150 6.76 16.91 -0.96
CA TYR A 150 7.30 17.88 -0.01
C TYR A 150 6.28 18.28 1.05
N LYS A 151 5.02 18.48 0.70
CA LYS A 151 3.96 18.71 1.69
C LYS A 151 3.80 17.56 2.68
N LEU A 152 3.97 16.33 2.22
CA LEU A 152 3.89 15.14 3.08
C LEU A 152 5.00 15.15 4.14
N ILE A 153 6.23 15.49 3.74
CA ILE A 153 7.40 15.50 4.63
C ILE A 153 7.37 16.70 5.57
N PHE A 154 7.17 17.91 5.04
CA PHE A 154 7.25 19.15 5.82
C PHE A 154 6.00 19.43 6.67
N LYS A 155 4.88 18.76 6.43
CA LYS A 155 3.71 18.83 7.30
C LYS A 155 3.99 18.40 8.74
N LYS A 156 5.06 17.63 8.95
CA LYS A 156 5.51 17.16 10.26
C LYS A 156 6.21 18.27 11.08
N GLU A 157 6.83 19.25 10.44
CA GLU A 157 7.52 20.34 11.15
C GLU A 157 6.55 21.37 11.73
N MET A 158 5.43 21.64 11.05
CA MET A 158 4.44 22.62 11.54
C MET A 158 3.57 22.14 12.73
N SER A 159 3.59 20.84 13.03
CA SER A 159 2.80 20.29 14.15
C SER A 159 3.57 20.22 15.49
N HIS A 160 4.90 20.43 15.48
CA HIS A 160 5.75 20.39 16.68
C HIS A 160 5.90 21.74 17.38
N ASP A 161 5.59 22.84 16.70
CA ASP A 161 5.70 24.20 17.26
C ASP A 161 4.43 24.70 17.99
N ARG A 162 3.48 23.82 18.27
CA ARG A 162 2.29 24.15 19.09
C ARG A 162 2.22 23.25 20.33
N LYS A 163 3.17 23.48 21.25
CA LYS A 163 3.00 23.14 22.67
C LYS A 163 3.59 24.22 23.53
#